data_deebb6c04ef78114cb339ba887bf35f2
#
_entry.id   deebb6c04ef78114cb339ba887bf35f2
#
_cell.length_a   1.000
_cell.length_b   1.000
_cell.length_c   1.000
_cell.angle_alpha   90.00
_cell.angle_beta   90.00
_cell.angle_gamma   90.00
#
_symmetry.space_group_name_H-M   'P 1'
#
loop_
_entity.id
_entity.type
_entity.pdbx_description
1 polymer ?
#
loop_
_entity_poly.entity_id
_entity_poly.type
_entity_poly.pdbx_seq_one_letter_code
_entity_poly.pdbx_strand_id
1 'polypeptide(L)'
;AWVHWKFDHLGVLNQHPQEVIDNICDYGHLSPIHGSTVLKYENEFKGHNAIQRQCGPHRTLVGEDGVSPILHTITIYHGPGVLISHLTGLYDAVMMICNTPVDDGSIKVWHALLVKSPSGSTVATHTDMVAARHYQEMALTAFAQDFEVWSHKAACLNGLFIPSDGPFMKARIWYKQFYNP
;
A
#
# COMPACT_ATOMS: atom_id res chain seq x y z
N ALA A 1 -12.13 13.60 14.91
CA ALA A 1 -12.87 12.92 13.83
C ALA A 1 -11.92 12.17 12.90
N TRP A 2 -12.47 11.26 12.12
CA TRP A 2 -11.84 10.69 10.93
C TRP A 2 -12.41 11.39 9.72
N VAL A 3 -11.55 11.77 8.78
CA VAL A 3 -11.91 12.56 7.62
C VAL A 3 -11.59 11.79 6.35
N HIS A 4 -12.56 11.70 5.49
CA HIS A 4 -12.45 11.10 4.16
C HIS A 4 -12.79 12.15 3.12
N TRP A 5 -11.94 12.30 2.10
CA TRP A 5 -12.20 13.27 1.02
C TRP A 5 -13.01 12.64 -0.12
N LYS A 6 -12.54 11.54 -0.69
CA LYS A 6 -13.24 10.80 -1.77
C LYS A 6 -12.71 9.38 -1.93
N PHE A 7 -13.47 8.54 -2.59
CA PHE A 7 -12.98 7.29 -3.18
C PHE A 7 -12.46 7.55 -4.58
N ASP A 8 -11.34 6.92 -4.93
CA ASP A 8 -10.78 6.96 -6.27
C ASP A 8 -10.97 5.61 -6.95
N HIS A 9 -11.54 5.63 -8.16
CA HIS A 9 -11.52 4.49 -9.07
C HIS A 9 -10.30 4.66 -9.98
N LEU A 10 -9.31 3.78 -9.83
CA LEU A 10 -8.02 3.89 -10.51
C LEU A 10 -8.02 3.21 -11.90
N GLY A 11 -9.15 2.63 -12.30
CA GLY A 11 -9.30 1.99 -13.59
C GLY A 11 -9.07 0.47 -13.54
N VAL A 12 -8.78 -0.08 -14.70
CA VAL A 12 -8.51 -1.50 -14.91
C VAL A 12 -7.01 -1.69 -15.07
N LEU A 13 -6.47 -2.64 -14.33
CA LEU A 13 -5.10 -3.10 -14.44
C LEU A 13 -5.09 -4.50 -15.05
N ASN A 14 -4.36 -4.69 -16.15
CA ASN A 14 -4.21 -5.98 -16.82
C ASN A 14 -3.20 -6.85 -16.09
N GLN A 15 -3.58 -7.27 -14.89
CA GLN A 15 -2.77 -8.11 -14.02
C GLN A 15 -3.64 -9.07 -13.21
N HIS A 16 -3.08 -10.23 -12.92
CA HIS A 16 -3.67 -11.15 -11.95
C HIS A 16 -3.52 -10.58 -10.52
N PRO A 17 -4.51 -10.73 -9.62
CA PRO A 17 -4.44 -10.22 -8.26
C PRO A 17 -3.17 -10.61 -7.50
N GLN A 18 -2.63 -11.81 -7.73
CA GLN A 18 -1.39 -12.27 -7.11
C GLN A 18 -0.20 -11.36 -7.41
N GLU A 19 -0.10 -10.81 -8.62
CA GLU A 19 1.00 -9.93 -9.02
C GLU A 19 0.97 -8.59 -8.27
N VAL A 20 -0.22 -8.14 -7.88
CA VAL A 20 -0.41 -6.96 -7.03
C VAL A 20 -0.04 -7.27 -5.58
N ILE A 21 -0.43 -8.45 -5.08
CA ILE A 21 -0.12 -8.87 -3.71
C ILE A 21 1.38 -9.11 -3.51
N ASP A 22 2.12 -9.50 -4.54
CA ASP A 22 3.57 -9.64 -4.47
C ASP A 22 4.26 -8.36 -3.95
N ASN A 23 3.68 -7.18 -4.22
CA ASN A 23 4.18 -5.89 -3.75
C ASN A 23 4.36 -5.84 -2.22
N ILE A 24 3.51 -6.53 -1.44
CA ILE A 24 3.65 -6.58 0.03
C ILE A 24 4.93 -7.28 0.49
N CYS A 25 5.55 -8.08 -0.37
CA CYS A 25 6.75 -8.85 -0.09
C CYS A 25 7.99 -8.32 -0.80
N ASP A 26 7.80 -7.37 -1.71
CA ASP A 26 8.86 -6.78 -2.49
C ASP A 26 9.56 -5.66 -1.71
N TYR A 27 10.58 -6.02 -0.95
CA TYR A 27 11.45 -5.05 -0.31
C TYR A 27 12.26 -4.24 -1.34
N GLY A 28 12.65 -4.90 -2.43
CA GLY A 28 13.58 -4.36 -3.42
C GLY A 28 13.06 -3.14 -4.17
N HIS A 29 11.73 -3.00 -4.36
CA HIS A 29 11.16 -1.88 -5.10
C HIS A 29 11.09 -0.56 -4.31
N LEU A 30 11.10 -0.61 -2.96
CA LEU A 30 10.83 0.56 -2.12
C LEU A 30 11.80 1.72 -2.37
N SER A 31 13.08 1.43 -2.58
CA SER A 31 14.07 2.47 -2.88
C SER A 31 14.02 2.95 -4.34
N PRO A 32 14.12 2.10 -5.36
CA PRO A 32 14.17 2.56 -6.75
C PRO A 32 12.84 3.14 -7.27
N ILE A 33 11.69 2.61 -6.82
CA ILE A 33 10.38 3.07 -7.29
C ILE A 33 9.88 4.25 -6.46
N HIS A 34 9.91 4.12 -5.12
CA HIS A 34 9.36 5.14 -4.23
C HIS A 34 10.40 6.12 -3.69
N GLY A 35 11.70 5.89 -3.90
CA GLY A 35 12.77 6.68 -3.28
C GLY A 35 12.78 6.59 -1.75
N SER A 36 12.24 5.51 -1.20
CA SER A 36 12.07 5.35 0.23
C SER A 36 13.30 4.75 0.88
N THR A 37 13.75 5.32 2.00
CA THR A 37 14.70 4.69 2.90
C THR A 37 13.93 3.85 3.90
N VAL A 38 14.26 2.56 4.00
CA VAL A 38 13.57 1.64 4.91
C VAL A 38 14.50 1.31 6.07
N LEU A 39 14.03 1.60 7.29
CA LEU A 39 14.76 1.29 8.54
C LEU A 39 14.39 -0.08 9.10
N LYS A 40 13.13 -0.49 8.90
CA LYS A 40 12.62 -1.78 9.34
C LYS A 40 11.61 -2.29 8.34
N TYR A 41 11.67 -3.60 8.04
CA TYR A 41 10.74 -4.28 7.14
C TYR A 41 10.52 -5.73 7.61
N GLU A 42 9.28 -6.12 7.80
CA GLU A 42 8.91 -7.46 8.26
C GLU A 42 7.65 -7.93 7.55
N ASN A 43 7.59 -9.22 7.22
CA ASN A 43 6.41 -9.88 6.69
C ASN A 43 5.96 -11.03 7.59
N GLU A 44 4.65 -11.20 7.74
CA GLU A 44 4.00 -12.28 8.44
C GLU A 44 2.83 -12.82 7.61
N PHE A 45 2.67 -14.13 7.54
CA PHE A 45 1.58 -14.81 6.85
C PHE A 45 0.83 -15.67 7.87
N LYS A 46 -0.44 -15.34 8.14
CA LYS A 46 -1.24 -16.01 9.17
C LYS A 46 -2.67 -16.21 8.71
N GLY A 47 -3.04 -17.48 8.48
CA GLY A 47 -4.34 -17.79 7.92
C GLY A 47 -4.55 -17.09 6.59
N HIS A 48 -5.64 -16.36 6.44
CA HIS A 48 -5.96 -15.59 5.24
C HIS A 48 -5.34 -14.16 5.22
N ASN A 49 -4.54 -13.80 6.21
CA ASN A 49 -3.89 -12.49 6.28
C ASN A 49 -2.41 -12.56 5.85
N ALA A 50 -2.01 -11.60 5.00
CA ALA A 50 -0.61 -11.29 4.76
C ALA A 50 -0.31 -9.89 5.32
N ILE A 51 0.69 -9.78 6.17
CA ILE A 51 0.99 -8.58 6.94
C ILE A 51 2.40 -8.10 6.61
N GLN A 52 2.53 -6.81 6.31
CA GLN A 52 3.80 -6.12 6.18
C GLN A 52 3.88 -5.05 7.28
N ARG A 53 5.03 -4.96 7.94
CA ARG A 53 5.34 -3.87 8.87
C ARG A 53 6.61 -3.19 8.39
N GLN A 54 6.54 -1.88 8.18
CA GLN A 54 7.71 -1.11 7.78
C GLN A 54 7.74 0.26 8.45
N CYS A 55 8.94 0.83 8.56
CA CYS A 55 9.10 2.23 8.90
C CYS A 55 10.32 2.82 8.21
N GLY A 56 10.27 4.14 8.02
CA GLY A 56 11.36 4.92 7.45
C GLY A 56 11.06 6.41 7.47
N PRO A 57 12.05 7.26 7.22
CA PRO A 57 11.83 8.70 7.09
C PRO A 57 10.92 8.99 5.89
N HIS A 58 10.04 9.97 6.06
CA HIS A 58 9.18 10.42 4.95
C HIS A 58 10.05 11.02 3.85
N ARG A 59 9.83 10.61 2.60
CA ARG A 59 10.74 10.93 1.48
C ARG A 59 10.75 12.40 1.08
N THR A 60 9.66 13.12 1.30
CA THR A 60 9.48 14.51 0.80
C THR A 60 9.19 15.51 1.89
N LEU A 61 8.75 15.08 3.08
CA LEU A 61 8.47 15.97 4.19
C LEU A 61 9.69 16.06 5.09
N VAL A 62 10.06 17.29 5.40
CA VAL A 62 11.14 17.64 6.32
C VAL A 62 10.53 18.54 7.40
N GLY A 63 10.79 18.22 8.66
CA GLY A 63 10.36 19.02 9.80
C GLY A 63 11.10 20.36 9.87
N GLU A 64 10.64 21.25 10.73
CA GLU A 64 11.28 22.56 10.98
C GLU A 64 12.73 22.42 11.50
N ASP A 65 13.03 21.29 12.13
CA ASP A 65 14.37 20.91 12.61
C ASP A 65 15.30 20.34 11.50
N GLY A 66 14.80 20.29 10.25
CA GLY A 66 15.54 19.69 9.13
C GLY A 66 15.51 18.16 9.09
N VAL A 67 14.75 17.51 9.97
CA VAL A 67 14.66 16.05 10.05
C VAL A 67 13.35 15.57 9.42
N SER A 68 13.43 14.51 8.62
CA SER A 68 12.22 13.88 8.07
C SER A 68 11.52 13.05 9.14
N PRO A 69 10.22 13.24 9.35
CA PRO A 69 9.46 12.44 10.31
C PRO A 69 9.44 10.97 9.90
N ILE A 70 9.47 10.07 10.88
CA ILE A 70 9.39 8.63 10.64
C ILE A 70 7.93 8.25 10.41
N LEU A 71 7.66 7.68 9.25
CA LEU A 71 6.38 7.05 8.93
C LEU A 71 6.45 5.57 9.31
N HIS A 72 5.46 5.11 10.06
CA HIS A 72 5.23 3.70 10.35
C HIS A 72 4.01 3.22 9.57
N THR A 73 4.15 2.08 8.92
CA THR A 73 3.08 1.48 8.14
C THR A 73 2.89 0.02 8.52
N ILE A 74 1.65 -0.36 8.81
CA ILE A 74 1.23 -1.75 8.95
C ILE A 74 0.19 -2.01 7.86
N THR A 75 0.57 -2.78 6.88
CA THR A 75 -0.28 -3.15 5.74
C THR A 75 -0.74 -4.58 5.90
N ILE A 76 -2.04 -4.83 5.77
CA ILE A 76 -2.65 -6.15 5.90
C ILE A 76 -3.51 -6.42 4.66
N TYR A 77 -3.19 -7.46 3.93
CA TYR A 77 -4.15 -8.08 3.02
C TYR A 77 -5.07 -9.01 3.81
N HIS A 78 -6.37 -8.72 3.76
CA HIS A 78 -7.45 -9.54 4.30
C HIS A 78 -8.00 -10.46 3.20
N GLY A 79 -7.20 -11.41 2.74
CA GLY A 79 -7.47 -12.15 1.51
C GLY A 79 -7.03 -11.38 0.25
N PRO A 80 -7.36 -11.87 -0.96
CA PRO A 80 -6.75 -11.41 -2.21
C PRO A 80 -7.22 -10.04 -2.72
N GLY A 81 -8.31 -9.48 -2.21
CA GLY A 81 -8.93 -8.28 -2.80
C GLY A 81 -8.97 -7.04 -1.92
N VAL A 82 -8.58 -7.15 -0.64
CA VAL A 82 -8.72 -6.05 0.33
C VAL A 82 -7.42 -5.84 1.07
N LEU A 83 -6.80 -4.69 0.84
CA LEU A 83 -5.61 -4.23 1.55
C LEU A 83 -5.99 -3.04 2.43
N ILE A 84 -5.65 -3.12 3.71
CA ILE A 84 -5.79 -2.04 4.68
C ILE A 84 -4.40 -1.71 5.23
N SER A 85 -4.01 -0.43 5.14
CA SER A 85 -2.76 0.07 5.72
C SER A 85 -3.06 1.07 6.83
N HIS A 86 -2.49 0.85 7.99
CA HIS A 86 -2.45 1.81 9.10
C HIS A 86 -1.15 2.58 9.04
N LEU A 87 -1.26 3.90 8.92
CA LEU A 87 -0.13 4.82 8.86
C LEU A 87 -0.10 5.66 10.15
N THR A 88 1.07 5.76 10.77
CA THR A 88 1.28 6.56 11.98
C THR A 88 2.66 7.23 11.97
N GLY A 89 2.89 8.17 12.88
CA GLY A 89 4.15 8.89 13.04
C GLY A 89 4.13 10.31 12.52
N LEU A 90 3.71 10.51 11.28
CA LEU A 90 3.49 11.83 10.69
C LEU A 90 2.05 12.29 10.88
N TYR A 91 1.12 11.42 10.56
CA TYR A 91 -0.32 11.58 10.75
C TYR A 91 -0.94 10.19 10.93
N ASP A 92 -2.04 10.13 11.65
CA ASP A 92 -2.79 8.89 11.79
C ASP A 92 -3.74 8.75 10.59
N ALA A 93 -3.56 7.71 9.81
CA ALA A 93 -4.43 7.45 8.66
C ALA A 93 -4.68 5.94 8.47
N VAL A 94 -5.79 5.66 7.80
CA VAL A 94 -6.12 4.31 7.30
C VAL A 94 -6.31 4.42 5.80
N MET A 95 -5.43 3.75 5.06
CA MET A 95 -5.52 3.64 3.61
C MET A 95 -6.15 2.30 3.24
N MET A 96 -7.04 2.32 2.27
CA MET A 96 -7.64 1.13 1.70
C MET A 96 -7.33 1.06 0.21
N ILE A 97 -6.83 -0.09 -0.23
CA ILE A 97 -6.71 -0.44 -1.64
C ILE A 97 -7.50 -1.73 -1.85
N CYS A 98 -8.49 -1.65 -2.73
CA CYS A 98 -9.29 -2.81 -3.08
C CYS A 98 -9.14 -3.13 -4.56
N ASN A 99 -9.13 -4.42 -4.87
CA ASN A 99 -9.16 -4.87 -6.24
C ASN A 99 -10.22 -5.97 -6.42
N THR A 100 -10.83 -5.99 -7.61
CA THR A 100 -11.84 -6.98 -7.96
C THR A 100 -11.51 -7.53 -9.34
N PRO A 101 -11.37 -8.85 -9.51
CA PRO A 101 -11.24 -9.46 -10.82
C PRO A 101 -12.42 -9.10 -11.72
N VAL A 102 -12.14 -8.78 -12.98
CA VAL A 102 -13.18 -8.51 -14.01
C VAL A 102 -13.19 -9.53 -15.12
N ASP A 103 -12.04 -10.17 -15.35
CA ASP A 103 -11.84 -11.32 -16.24
C ASP A 103 -10.54 -12.07 -15.90
N ASP A 104 -10.17 -13.04 -16.76
CA ASP A 104 -8.92 -13.79 -16.64
C ASP A 104 -7.71 -12.90 -16.95
N GLY A 105 -7.20 -12.21 -15.96
CA GLY A 105 -5.96 -11.42 -16.07
C GLY A 105 -6.17 -9.94 -15.96
N SER A 106 -7.35 -9.48 -15.55
CA SER A 106 -7.53 -8.07 -15.22
C SER A 106 -8.32 -7.83 -13.94
N ILE A 107 -8.00 -6.74 -13.28
CA ILE A 107 -8.65 -6.29 -12.05
C ILE A 107 -9.07 -4.83 -12.13
N LYS A 108 -10.18 -4.47 -11.49
CA LYS A 108 -10.50 -3.08 -11.14
C LYS A 108 -9.90 -2.73 -9.81
N VAL A 109 -9.36 -1.51 -9.69
CA VAL A 109 -8.67 -1.05 -8.48
C VAL A 109 -9.31 0.22 -7.94
N TRP A 110 -9.49 0.27 -6.62
CA TRP A 110 -9.98 1.43 -5.88
C TRP A 110 -9.03 1.79 -4.76
N HIS A 111 -9.00 3.07 -4.43
CA HIS A 111 -8.22 3.64 -3.36
C HIS A 111 -9.08 4.59 -2.51
N ALA A 112 -8.86 4.58 -1.21
CA ALA A 112 -9.42 5.55 -0.28
C ALA A 112 -8.44 5.80 0.87
N LEU A 113 -8.51 6.99 1.46
CA LEU A 113 -7.76 7.36 2.65
C LEU A 113 -8.67 8.03 3.67
N LEU A 114 -8.66 7.52 4.91
CA LEU A 114 -9.22 8.19 6.07
C LEU A 114 -8.07 8.77 6.87
N VAL A 115 -8.14 10.05 7.19
CA VAL A 115 -7.14 10.75 7.98
C VAL A 115 -7.78 11.16 9.31
N LYS A 116 -7.11 10.90 10.41
CA LYS A 116 -7.52 11.42 11.71
C LYS A 116 -7.37 12.94 11.69
N SER A 117 -8.41 13.65 12.14
CA SER A 117 -8.43 15.10 12.15
C SER A 117 -7.16 15.67 12.79
N PRO A 118 -6.32 16.42 12.06
CA PRO A 118 -5.14 17.06 12.62
C PRO A 118 -5.46 18.09 13.70
N SER A 119 -6.64 18.73 13.61
CA SER A 119 -7.12 19.70 14.61
C SER A 119 -7.53 19.04 15.93
N GLY A 120 -7.68 17.70 15.96
CA GLY A 120 -8.22 16.97 17.11
C GLY A 120 -9.73 17.12 17.30
N SER A 121 -10.40 17.85 16.42
CA SER A 121 -11.86 18.09 16.51
C SER A 121 -12.66 16.79 16.39
N THR A 122 -13.79 16.72 17.07
CA THR A 122 -14.76 15.63 16.94
C THR A 122 -15.61 15.73 15.68
N VAL A 123 -15.66 16.91 15.07
CA VAL A 123 -16.33 17.18 13.79
C VAL A 123 -15.28 17.70 12.81
N ALA A 124 -15.28 17.17 11.60
CA ALA A 124 -14.34 17.59 10.56
C ALA A 124 -14.50 19.08 10.24
N THR A 125 -13.39 19.81 10.28
CA THR A 125 -13.32 21.23 9.89
C THR A 125 -12.93 21.35 8.42
N HIS A 126 -13.02 22.54 7.86
CA HIS A 126 -12.52 22.83 6.51
C HIS A 126 -11.01 22.55 6.40
N THR A 127 -10.24 22.92 7.43
CA THR A 127 -8.78 22.64 7.46
C THR A 127 -8.50 21.15 7.46
N ASP A 128 -9.26 20.34 8.20
CA ASP A 128 -9.13 18.90 8.20
C ASP A 128 -9.41 18.29 6.82
N MET A 129 -10.41 18.82 6.10
CA MET A 129 -10.72 18.39 4.73
C MET A 129 -9.58 18.71 3.75
N VAL A 130 -8.98 19.89 3.87
CA VAL A 130 -7.83 20.30 3.05
C VAL A 130 -6.63 19.37 3.32
N ALA A 131 -6.35 19.07 4.59
CA ALA A 131 -5.29 18.13 4.95
C ALA A 131 -5.57 16.71 4.43
N ALA A 132 -6.79 16.20 4.59
CA ALA A 132 -7.17 14.88 4.09
C ALA A 132 -7.01 14.77 2.57
N ARG A 133 -7.42 15.80 1.84
CA ARG A 133 -7.20 15.88 0.39
C ARG A 133 -5.72 15.82 0.04
N HIS A 134 -4.91 16.63 0.70
CA HIS A 134 -3.46 16.67 0.44
C HIS A 134 -2.79 15.31 0.68
N TYR A 135 -3.09 14.66 1.80
CA TYR A 135 -2.53 13.34 2.10
C TYR A 135 -3.01 12.26 1.13
N GLN A 136 -4.27 12.32 0.68
CA GLN A 136 -4.77 11.40 -0.34
C GLN A 136 -4.06 11.59 -1.67
N GLU A 137 -3.84 12.82 -2.11
CA GLU A 137 -3.10 13.13 -3.35
C GLU A 137 -1.65 12.62 -3.27
N MET A 138 -1.00 12.75 -2.12
CA MET A 138 0.34 12.19 -1.88
C MET A 138 0.35 10.65 -1.95
N ALA A 139 -0.62 10.00 -1.32
CA ALA A 139 -0.76 8.54 -1.34
C ALA A 139 -1.02 8.02 -2.75
N LEU A 140 -1.88 8.69 -3.51
CA LEU A 140 -2.15 8.37 -4.92
C LEU A 140 -0.91 8.52 -5.81
N THR A 141 -0.07 9.54 -5.57
CA THR A 141 1.18 9.73 -6.31
C THR A 141 2.13 8.54 -6.09
N ALA A 142 2.24 8.07 -4.85
CA ALA A 142 3.05 6.89 -4.56
C ALA A 142 2.47 5.63 -5.24
N PHE A 143 1.16 5.44 -5.15
CA PHE A 143 0.49 4.28 -5.74
C PHE A 143 0.53 4.29 -7.28
N ALA A 144 0.51 5.47 -7.91
CA ALA A 144 0.65 5.58 -9.36
C ALA A 144 1.99 5.04 -9.87
N GLN A 145 3.04 5.12 -9.07
CA GLN A 145 4.34 4.55 -9.40
C GLN A 145 4.29 3.02 -9.48
N ASP A 146 3.60 2.37 -8.54
CA ASP A 146 3.36 0.92 -8.58
C ASP A 146 2.50 0.53 -9.79
N PHE A 147 1.45 1.31 -10.06
CA PHE A 147 0.54 1.07 -11.18
C PHE A 147 1.26 1.08 -12.52
N GLU A 148 2.21 2.01 -12.70
CA GLU A 148 3.06 2.09 -13.89
C GLU A 148 3.92 0.82 -14.04
N VAL A 149 4.54 0.35 -12.97
CA VAL A 149 5.34 -0.89 -12.99
C VAL A 149 4.46 -2.09 -13.31
N TRP A 150 3.30 -2.21 -12.66
CA TRP A 150 2.40 -3.34 -12.89
C TRP A 150 1.83 -3.35 -14.30
N SER A 151 1.60 -2.20 -14.92
CA SER A 151 1.08 -2.15 -16.30
C SER A 151 2.04 -2.78 -17.32
N HIS A 152 3.32 -2.89 -16.98
CA HIS A 152 4.36 -3.51 -17.81
C HIS A 152 4.87 -4.87 -17.29
N LYS A 153 4.35 -5.33 -16.16
CA LYS A 153 4.75 -6.59 -15.55
C LYS A 153 4.03 -7.76 -16.22
N ALA A 154 4.78 -8.77 -16.65
CA ALA A 154 4.20 -10.03 -17.09
C ALA A 154 3.88 -10.94 -15.89
N ALA A 155 2.72 -11.60 -15.90
CA ALA A 155 2.41 -12.61 -14.89
C ALA A 155 3.44 -13.74 -14.91
N CYS A 156 3.97 -14.10 -13.75
CA CYS A 156 5.02 -15.10 -13.63
C CYS A 156 4.73 -16.10 -12.50
N LEU A 157 4.45 -17.35 -12.85
CA LEU A 157 4.23 -18.40 -11.86
C LEU A 157 5.52 -18.89 -11.22
N ASN A 158 6.61 -18.93 -11.98
CA ASN A 158 7.91 -19.45 -11.56
C ASN A 158 8.99 -18.36 -11.78
N GLY A 159 9.00 -17.36 -10.91
CA GLY A 159 10.02 -16.30 -10.95
C GLY A 159 11.36 -16.76 -10.41
N LEU A 160 12.43 -16.13 -10.87
CA LEU A 160 13.73 -16.21 -10.22
C LEU A 160 13.76 -15.19 -9.08
N PHE A 161 13.89 -15.68 -7.86
CA PHE A 161 13.95 -14.84 -6.66
C PHE A 161 15.35 -14.87 -6.05
N ILE A 162 15.84 -13.72 -5.65
CA ILE A 162 17.12 -13.58 -4.93
C ILE A 162 16.85 -13.14 -3.47
N PRO A 163 17.79 -13.34 -2.54
CA PRO A 163 17.59 -13.04 -1.12
C PRO A 163 17.19 -11.59 -0.81
N SER A 164 17.59 -10.64 -1.66
CA SER A 164 17.25 -9.22 -1.52
C SER A 164 15.83 -8.85 -1.92
N ASP A 165 15.11 -9.74 -2.60
CA ASP A 165 13.75 -9.44 -3.09
C ASP A 165 12.70 -9.48 -1.98
N GLY A 166 12.98 -10.20 -0.88
CA GLY A 166 12.03 -10.43 0.19
C GLY A 166 11.39 -11.83 0.15
N PRO A 167 10.37 -12.10 0.97
CA PRO A 167 9.85 -13.45 1.18
C PRO A 167 8.80 -13.88 0.13
N PHE A 168 9.03 -13.64 -1.16
CA PHE A 168 8.11 -13.98 -2.25
C PHE A 168 7.62 -15.42 -2.24
N MET A 169 8.52 -16.39 -2.00
CA MET A 169 8.13 -17.81 -1.96
C MET A 169 7.12 -18.10 -0.84
N LYS A 170 7.25 -17.43 0.32
CA LYS A 170 6.29 -17.58 1.41
C LYS A 170 4.94 -16.95 1.03
N ALA A 171 4.97 -15.79 0.39
CA ALA A 171 3.77 -15.12 -0.11
C ALA A 171 3.05 -15.98 -1.15
N ARG A 172 3.77 -16.56 -2.11
CA ARG A 172 3.22 -17.44 -3.15
C ARG A 172 2.61 -18.71 -2.57
N ILE A 173 3.24 -19.31 -1.55
CA ILE A 173 2.69 -20.47 -0.84
C ILE A 173 1.42 -20.07 -0.08
N TRP A 174 1.44 -18.92 0.60
CA TRP A 174 0.27 -18.39 1.29
C TRP A 174 -0.89 -18.10 0.33
N TYR A 175 -0.60 -17.53 -0.85
CA TYR A 175 -1.62 -17.18 -1.84
C TYR A 175 -2.31 -18.40 -2.46
N LYS A 176 -1.64 -19.56 -2.54
CA LYS A 176 -2.22 -20.78 -3.09
C LYS A 176 -3.55 -21.22 -2.45
N GLN A 177 -3.81 -20.84 -1.21
CA GLN A 177 -5.09 -21.13 -0.54
C GLN A 177 -6.30 -20.48 -1.20
N PHE A 178 -6.09 -19.47 -2.04
CA PHE A 178 -7.16 -18.73 -2.73
C PHE A 178 -7.38 -19.17 -4.18
N TYR A 179 -6.55 -20.07 -4.70
CA TYR A 179 -6.82 -20.69 -5.98
C TYR A 179 -7.96 -21.72 -5.83
N ASN A 180 -8.83 -21.77 -6.82
CA ASN A 180 -9.77 -22.88 -6.92
C ASN A 180 -9.00 -24.17 -7.17
N PRO A 181 -9.40 -25.29 -6.50
CA PRO A 181 -8.82 -26.60 -6.75
C PRO A 181 -9.08 -27.10 -8.14
#